data_1ec11aa431fc7b8c96c9eafa2fe27581
#
_entry.id   1ec11aa431fc7b8c96c9eafa2fe27581
#
_cell.length_a   1.000
_cell.length_b   1.000
_cell.length_c   1.000
_cell.angle_alpha   90.00
_cell.angle_beta   90.00
_cell.angle_gamma   90.00
#
_symmetry.space_group_name_H-M   'P 1'
#
loop_
_entity.id
_entity.type
_entity.pdbx_description
1 polymer ?
#
loop_
_entity_poly.entity_id
_entity_poly.type
_entity_poly.pdbx_seq_one_letter_code
_entity_poly.pdbx_strand_id
1 'polypeptide(L)'
;MAANGKRDRIGQSEAAVINSFSSDLAINERLWLATQGIPEIARLTPDLKGCREFWDLSRAEWIRRNNQMVANIKRYSTEFQGQRLVVICGFEHRYYLHSHLYDWRDEPPAYTVKEYWQY
;
A
#
# COMPACT_ATOMS: atom_id res chain seq x y z
N MET A 1 10.33 13.96 10.46
CA MET A 1 9.25 14.98 10.48
C MET A 1 8.68 15.31 9.10
N ALA A 2 9.49 15.50 8.04
CA ALA A 2 9.00 15.87 6.71
C ALA A 2 7.97 14.87 6.08
N ALA A 3 8.20 13.57 6.19
CA ALA A 3 7.35 12.54 5.60
C ALA A 3 5.93 12.50 6.20
N ASN A 4 5.79 12.70 7.52
CA ASN A 4 4.48 12.75 8.17
C ASN A 4 3.69 14.02 7.79
N GLY A 5 4.34 15.16 7.73
CA GLY A 5 3.68 16.39 7.30
C GLY A 5 3.22 16.35 5.84
N LYS A 6 3.90 15.58 4.98
CA LYS A 6 3.48 15.34 3.60
C LYS A 6 2.24 14.44 3.54
N ARG A 7 2.20 13.35 4.33
CA ARG A 7 1.03 12.48 4.45
C ARG A 7 -0.21 13.26 4.94
N ASP A 8 -0.05 14.08 5.98
CA ASP A 8 -1.17 14.80 6.59
C ASP A 8 -1.76 15.83 5.62
N ARG A 9 -0.93 16.50 4.83
CA ARG A 9 -1.38 17.40 3.74
C ARG A 9 -2.14 16.66 2.65
N ILE A 10 -1.63 15.49 2.21
CA ILE A 10 -2.32 14.66 1.23
C ILE A 10 -3.69 14.24 1.76
N GLY A 11 -3.77 13.77 3.01
CA GLY A 11 -5.03 13.32 3.62
C GLY A 11 -6.09 14.42 3.78
N GLN A 12 -5.70 15.68 3.69
CA GLN A 12 -6.62 16.84 3.72
C GLN A 12 -6.96 17.37 2.33
N SER A 13 -6.43 16.77 1.28
CA SER A 13 -6.65 17.18 -0.10
C SER A 13 -7.95 16.60 -0.66
N GLU A 14 -8.36 17.06 -1.84
CA GLU A 14 -9.48 16.50 -2.57
C GLU A 14 -9.22 15.04 -2.95
N ALA A 15 -10.28 14.25 -3.08
CA ALA A 15 -10.21 12.81 -3.34
C ALA A 15 -9.38 12.46 -4.59
N ALA A 16 -9.44 13.25 -5.65
CA ALA A 16 -8.62 13.05 -6.85
C ALA A 16 -7.13 13.21 -6.58
N VAL A 17 -6.74 14.13 -5.69
CA VAL A 17 -5.34 14.31 -5.25
C VAL A 17 -4.90 13.17 -4.37
N ILE A 18 -5.73 12.78 -3.39
CA ILE A 18 -5.44 11.64 -2.49
C ILE A 18 -5.19 10.37 -3.29
N ASN A 19 -5.99 10.13 -4.33
CA ASN A 19 -5.91 8.94 -5.17
C ASN A 19 -5.02 9.12 -6.42
N SER A 20 -4.14 10.11 -6.45
CA SER A 20 -3.21 10.31 -7.56
C SER A 20 -1.94 9.46 -7.42
N PHE A 21 -1.30 9.17 -8.53
CA PHE A 21 -0.01 8.45 -8.55
C PHE A 21 1.08 9.20 -7.77
N SER A 22 1.09 10.53 -7.80
CA SER A 22 2.06 11.33 -7.03
C SER A 22 1.85 11.18 -5.51
N SER A 23 0.59 11.06 -5.06
CA SER A 23 0.28 10.75 -3.67
C SER A 23 0.69 9.34 -3.30
N ASP A 24 0.47 8.37 -4.18
CA ASP A 24 0.93 6.99 -4.00
C ASP A 24 2.43 6.91 -3.79
N LEU A 25 3.23 7.60 -4.61
CA LEU A 25 4.68 7.61 -4.48
C LEU A 25 5.12 8.23 -3.14
N ALA A 26 4.48 9.33 -2.72
CA ALA A 26 4.79 9.97 -1.45
C ALA A 26 4.47 9.11 -0.24
N ILE A 27 3.36 8.36 -0.29
CA ILE A 27 2.97 7.43 0.76
C ILE A 27 3.89 6.19 0.76
N ASN A 28 4.24 5.67 -0.43
CA ASN A 28 5.17 4.57 -0.55
C ASN A 28 6.56 4.91 0.02
N GLU A 29 7.09 6.11 -0.25
CA GLU A 29 8.33 6.60 0.34
C GLU A 29 8.29 6.58 1.87
N ARG A 30 7.20 7.09 2.47
CA ARG A 30 6.99 7.05 3.92
C ARG A 30 6.93 5.61 4.45
N LEU A 31 6.20 4.74 3.77
CA LEU A 31 6.06 3.34 4.15
C LEU A 31 7.39 2.60 4.04
N TRP A 32 8.18 2.90 3.01
CA TRP A 32 9.53 2.36 2.86
C TRP A 32 10.40 2.76 4.04
N LEU A 33 10.40 4.04 4.44
CA LEU A 33 11.13 4.51 5.61
C LEU A 33 10.70 3.77 6.88
N ALA A 34 9.41 3.56 7.10
CA ALA A 34 8.88 2.88 8.27
C ALA A 34 9.18 1.37 8.28
N THR A 35 9.12 0.72 7.11
CA THR A 35 9.21 -0.75 7.01
C THR A 35 10.62 -1.27 6.68
N GLN A 36 11.50 -0.42 6.15
CA GLN A 36 12.87 -0.76 5.78
C GLN A 36 13.89 0.13 6.50
N GLY A 37 13.75 1.45 6.39
CA GLY A 37 14.73 2.40 6.91
C GLY A 37 14.88 2.34 8.43
N ILE A 38 13.77 2.36 9.18
CA ILE A 38 13.82 2.29 10.65
C ILE A 38 14.35 0.94 11.15
N PRO A 39 13.91 -0.22 10.64
CA PRO A 39 14.51 -1.51 10.98
C PRO A 39 16.02 -1.56 10.73
N GLU A 40 16.49 -0.99 9.63
CA GLU A 40 17.92 -0.96 9.31
C GLU A 40 18.68 -0.06 10.29
N ILE A 41 18.17 1.11 10.63
CA ILE A 41 18.75 1.98 11.65
C ILE A 41 18.82 1.25 13.00
N ALA A 42 17.74 0.58 13.41
CA ALA A 42 17.70 -0.19 14.64
C ALA A 42 18.72 -1.34 14.66
N ARG A 43 18.97 -1.96 13.50
CA ARG A 43 19.97 -3.01 13.33
C ARG A 43 21.39 -2.49 13.50
N LEU A 44 21.68 -1.28 13.02
CA LEU A 44 23.02 -0.66 13.03
C LEU A 44 23.30 0.11 14.31
N THR A 45 22.29 0.40 15.13
CA THR A 45 22.41 1.21 16.35
C THR A 45 22.36 0.29 17.59
N PRO A 46 23.46 0.14 18.35
CA PRO A 46 23.54 -0.78 19.50
C PRO A 46 22.40 -0.58 20.51
N ASP A 47 22.08 0.67 20.86
CA ASP A 47 21.07 1.03 21.84
C ASP A 47 19.63 0.68 21.39
N LEU A 48 19.40 0.51 20.08
CA LEU A 48 18.12 0.17 19.49
C LEU A 48 17.97 -1.31 19.17
N LYS A 49 19.01 -2.11 19.46
CA LYS A 49 19.02 -3.54 19.13
C LYS A 49 17.83 -4.31 19.73
N GLY A 50 17.37 -3.94 20.94
CA GLY A 50 16.21 -4.53 21.59
C GLY A 50 14.87 -4.25 20.87
N CYS A 51 14.81 -3.22 20.02
CA CYS A 51 13.60 -2.87 19.26
C CYS A 51 13.51 -3.57 17.91
N ARG A 52 14.53 -4.31 17.48
CA ARG A 52 14.61 -4.93 16.16
C ARG A 52 13.45 -5.87 15.90
N GLU A 53 13.20 -6.80 16.82
CA GLU A 53 12.15 -7.80 16.68
C GLU A 53 10.76 -7.15 16.47
N PHE A 54 10.47 -6.09 17.20
CA PHE A 54 9.24 -5.33 17.02
C PHE A 54 9.09 -4.78 15.59
N TRP A 55 10.15 -4.21 15.03
CA TRP A 55 10.11 -3.66 13.69
C TRP A 55 10.04 -4.73 12.61
N ASP A 56 10.74 -5.84 12.79
CA ASP A 56 10.69 -6.98 11.88
C ASP A 56 9.27 -7.60 11.85
N LEU A 57 8.64 -7.76 13.00
CA LEU A 57 7.26 -8.25 13.12
C LEU A 57 6.26 -7.26 12.51
N SER A 58 6.40 -5.97 12.79
CA SER A 58 5.54 -4.92 12.23
C SER A 58 5.58 -4.90 10.69
N ARG A 59 6.79 -5.03 10.13
CA ARG A 59 6.99 -5.14 8.68
C ARG A 59 6.35 -6.39 8.10
N ALA A 60 6.58 -7.53 8.71
CA ALA A 60 6.03 -8.82 8.26
C ALA A 60 4.50 -8.78 8.26
N GLU A 61 3.90 -8.22 9.31
CA GLU A 61 2.46 -8.08 9.43
C GLU A 61 1.88 -7.10 8.39
N TRP A 62 2.57 -6.00 8.12
CA TRP A 62 2.19 -5.08 7.06
C TRP A 62 2.13 -5.78 5.70
N ILE A 63 3.17 -6.53 5.34
CA ILE A 63 3.25 -7.27 4.08
C ILE A 63 2.17 -8.35 4.01
N ARG A 64 2.02 -9.15 5.08
CA ARG A 64 1.01 -10.21 5.17
C ARG A 64 -0.40 -9.66 4.95
N ARG A 65 -0.73 -8.55 5.60
CA ARG A 65 -2.04 -7.91 5.50
C ARG A 65 -2.33 -7.41 4.09
N ASN A 66 -1.38 -6.77 3.45
CA ASN A 66 -1.54 -6.28 2.08
C ASN A 66 -1.65 -7.43 1.07
N ASN A 67 -0.84 -8.47 1.21
CA ASN A 67 -0.96 -9.68 0.39
C ASN A 67 -2.34 -10.32 0.51
N GLN A 68 -2.89 -10.40 1.72
CA GLN A 68 -4.23 -10.93 1.94
C GLN A 68 -5.32 -10.06 1.28
N MET A 69 -5.17 -8.73 1.31
CA MET A 69 -6.08 -7.82 0.59
C MET A 69 -6.03 -8.08 -0.92
N VAL A 70 -4.84 -8.16 -1.51
CA VAL A 70 -4.66 -8.47 -2.93
C VAL A 70 -5.31 -9.81 -3.29
N ALA A 71 -5.04 -10.86 -2.52
CA ALA A 71 -5.62 -12.18 -2.73
C ALA A 71 -7.16 -12.16 -2.66
N ASN A 72 -7.73 -11.44 -1.70
CA ASN A 72 -9.18 -11.30 -1.58
C ASN A 72 -9.77 -10.55 -2.78
N ILE A 73 -9.15 -9.47 -3.24
CA ILE A 73 -9.62 -8.71 -4.41
C ILE A 73 -9.59 -9.60 -5.66
N LYS A 74 -8.48 -10.31 -5.91
CA LYS A 74 -8.36 -11.26 -7.04
C LYS A 74 -9.43 -12.34 -6.97
N ARG A 75 -9.64 -12.94 -5.80
CA ARG A 75 -10.68 -13.96 -5.58
C ARG A 75 -12.07 -13.43 -5.89
N TYR A 76 -12.44 -12.27 -5.34
CA TYR A 76 -13.75 -11.68 -5.59
C TYR A 76 -13.92 -11.23 -7.04
N SER A 77 -12.87 -10.77 -7.71
CA SER A 77 -12.91 -10.44 -9.13
C SER A 77 -13.22 -11.65 -10.01
N THR A 78 -12.78 -12.84 -9.60
CA THR A 78 -13.12 -14.10 -10.27
C THR A 78 -14.55 -14.55 -9.93
N GLU A 79 -14.91 -14.51 -8.63
CA GLU A 79 -16.23 -14.94 -8.15
C GLU A 79 -17.37 -14.10 -8.74
N PHE A 80 -17.13 -12.80 -8.91
CA PHE A 80 -18.10 -11.83 -9.45
C PHE A 80 -17.72 -11.34 -10.86
N GLN A 81 -17.21 -12.24 -11.70
CA GLN A 81 -16.80 -11.91 -13.06
C GLN A 81 -17.93 -11.25 -13.85
N GLY A 82 -17.61 -10.18 -14.57
CA GLY A 82 -18.58 -9.37 -15.34
C GLY A 82 -19.33 -8.33 -14.49
N GLN A 83 -19.11 -8.30 -13.18
CA GLN A 83 -19.70 -7.30 -12.29
C GLN A 83 -18.70 -6.20 -11.94
N ARG A 84 -19.22 -5.09 -11.42
CA ARG A 84 -18.40 -4.00 -10.90
C ARG A 84 -18.14 -4.20 -9.42
N LEU A 85 -16.85 -4.29 -9.07
CA LEU A 85 -16.40 -4.35 -7.68
C LEU A 85 -15.86 -2.99 -7.25
N VAL A 86 -16.26 -2.53 -6.08
CA VAL A 86 -15.70 -1.31 -5.46
C VAL A 86 -14.80 -1.71 -4.31
N VAL A 87 -13.55 -1.30 -4.38
CA VAL A 87 -12.56 -1.53 -3.32
C VAL A 87 -12.39 -0.25 -2.51
N ILE A 88 -12.74 -0.31 -1.22
CA ILE A 88 -12.54 0.79 -0.28
C ILE A 88 -11.43 0.39 0.69
N CYS A 89 -10.35 1.14 0.72
CA CYS A 89 -9.22 0.90 1.61
C CYS A 89 -8.63 2.21 2.13
N GLY A 90 -7.85 2.12 3.22
CA GLY A 90 -7.05 3.27 3.65
C GLY A 90 -6.02 3.64 2.58
N PHE A 91 -5.83 4.95 2.36
CA PHE A 91 -4.96 5.46 1.28
C PHE A 91 -3.49 4.97 1.40
N GLU A 92 -3.04 4.60 2.58
CA GLU A 92 -1.71 4.01 2.78
C GLU A 92 -1.55 2.63 2.11
N HIS A 93 -2.64 1.89 1.90
CA HIS A 93 -2.63 0.59 1.23
C HIS A 93 -2.68 0.71 -0.30
N ARG A 94 -3.17 1.84 -0.80
CA ARG A 94 -3.50 2.03 -2.22
C ARG A 94 -2.32 1.74 -3.15
N TYR A 95 -1.13 2.29 -2.89
CA TYR A 95 0.05 2.03 -3.71
C TYR A 95 0.36 0.53 -3.82
N TYR A 96 0.33 -0.18 -2.68
CA TYR A 96 0.60 -1.62 -2.65
C TYR A 96 -0.44 -2.41 -3.45
N LEU A 97 -1.72 -2.14 -3.22
CA LEU A 97 -2.81 -2.81 -3.92
C LEU A 97 -2.72 -2.53 -5.43
N HIS A 98 -2.55 -1.28 -5.80
CA HIS A 98 -2.47 -0.86 -7.19
C HIS A 98 -1.32 -1.57 -7.93
N SER A 99 -0.11 -1.57 -7.36
CA SER A 99 1.06 -2.20 -7.97
C SER A 99 0.91 -3.71 -8.16
N HIS A 100 0.20 -4.40 -7.23
CA HIS A 100 0.03 -5.85 -7.28
C HIS A 100 -1.23 -6.29 -8.05
N LEU A 101 -2.19 -5.41 -8.25
CA LEU A 101 -3.36 -5.68 -9.10
C LEU A 101 -3.08 -5.43 -10.57
N TYR A 102 -2.11 -4.56 -10.89
CA TYR A 102 -1.61 -4.32 -12.24
C TYR A 102 -0.41 -5.20 -12.62
N ASP A 103 -0.06 -6.22 -11.82
CA ASP A 103 1.09 -7.07 -12.15
C ASP A 103 0.80 -7.88 -13.41
N TRP A 104 1.41 -7.44 -14.51
CA TRP A 104 1.30 -8.01 -15.86
C TRP A 104 2.08 -9.32 -16.06
N ARG A 105 2.78 -9.79 -15.03
CA ARG A 105 3.57 -11.04 -15.06
C ARG A 105 2.71 -12.29 -14.99
N ASP A 106 1.52 -12.16 -14.43
CA ASP A 106 0.50 -13.19 -14.49
C ASP A 106 -0.28 -13.03 -15.82
N GLU A 107 -0.98 -14.07 -16.28
CA GLU A 107 -1.93 -13.98 -17.41
C GLU A 107 -2.79 -12.72 -17.27
N PRO A 108 -3.16 -12.06 -18.40
CA PRO A 108 -3.90 -10.81 -18.33
C PRO A 108 -5.06 -10.96 -17.34
N PRO A 109 -5.16 -10.10 -16.33
CA PRO A 109 -6.14 -10.27 -15.29
C PRO A 109 -7.55 -10.26 -15.89
N ALA A 110 -8.41 -11.16 -15.41
CA ALA A 110 -9.81 -11.25 -15.81
C ALA A 110 -10.64 -9.99 -15.43
N TYR A 111 -9.97 -8.89 -15.07
CA TYR A 111 -10.59 -7.65 -14.62
C TYR A 111 -9.80 -6.42 -15.10
N THR A 112 -10.48 -5.29 -15.19
CA THR A 112 -9.87 -3.98 -15.43
C THR A 112 -9.95 -3.15 -14.17
N VAL A 113 -8.82 -2.64 -13.70
CA VAL A 113 -8.78 -1.69 -12.59
C VAL A 113 -9.02 -0.29 -13.14
N LYS A 114 -9.96 0.44 -12.54
CA LYS A 114 -10.24 1.84 -12.86
C LYS A 114 -10.34 2.66 -11.57
N GLU A 115 -9.95 3.90 -11.68
CA GLU A 115 -10.19 4.87 -10.64
C GLU A 115 -11.66 5.31 -10.66
N TYR A 116 -12.20 5.70 -9.50
CA TYR A 116 -13.62 6.05 -9.38
C TYR A 116 -14.07 7.21 -10.28
N TRP A 117 -13.14 8.08 -10.71
CA TRP A 117 -13.40 9.20 -11.63
C TRP A 117 -13.26 8.85 -13.13
N GLN A 118 -12.93 7.61 -13.45
CA GLN A 118 -12.77 7.13 -14.82
C GLN A 118 -14.06 6.52 -15.42
N TYR A 119 -15.21 6.85 -14.80
CA TYR A 119 -16.52 6.36 -15.24
C TYR A 119 -17.36 7.47 -15.84
#